data_10fc97995f402b4ff1d5fa5ff4b7f2d2
#
_entry.id   10fc97995f402b4ff1d5fa5ff4b7f2d2
#
_cell.length_a   1.000
_cell.length_b   1.000
_cell.length_c   1.000
_cell.angle_alpha   90.00
_cell.angle_beta   90.00
_cell.angle_gamma   90.00
#
_symmetry.space_group_name_H-M   'P 1'
#
loop_
_entity.id
_entity.type
_entity.pdbx_description
1 polymer ?
#
loop_
_entity_poly.entity_id
_entity_poly.type
_entity_poly.pdbx_seq_one_letter_code
_entity_poly.pdbx_strand_id
1 'polypeptide(L)'
;MSTTTPVSFEVDEEKIAQQVKDVQEKLAGLGSEVLLDFFFAQQLDTDGLKALEELAVAAQSAGVKVVLRGINVDVYKVLKLAGLDARFVFVD
;
A
#
# COMPACT_ATOMS: atom_id res chain seq x y z
N MET A 1 -21.50 5.57 -18.81
CA MET A 1 -20.37 6.06 -18.04
C MET A 1 -19.85 4.98 -17.13
N SER A 2 -18.62 4.71 -17.22
CA SER A 2 -18.02 3.68 -16.40
C SER A 2 -17.49 4.28 -15.10
N THR A 3 -17.81 3.65 -14.01
CA THR A 3 -17.21 3.97 -12.73
C THR A 3 -15.89 3.24 -12.66
N THR A 4 -14.80 3.96 -12.53
CA THR A 4 -13.51 3.34 -12.43
C THR A 4 -13.33 2.86 -11.00
N THR A 5 -13.36 1.54 -10.80
CA THR A 5 -13.05 0.96 -9.51
C THR A 5 -11.52 0.88 -9.40
N PRO A 6 -10.92 1.34 -8.30
CA PRO A 6 -9.48 1.20 -8.14
C PRO A 6 -9.08 -0.27 -8.21
N VAL A 7 -7.91 -0.53 -8.76
CA VAL A 7 -7.35 -1.88 -8.74
C VAL A 7 -7.04 -2.22 -7.29
N SER A 8 -7.50 -3.37 -6.85
CA SER A 8 -7.38 -3.79 -5.47
C SER A 8 -6.51 -5.04 -5.37
N PHE A 9 -5.61 -5.05 -4.40
CA PHE A 9 -4.76 -6.20 -4.12
C PHE A 9 -4.93 -6.60 -2.67
N GLU A 10 -5.18 -7.88 -2.44
CA GLU A 10 -5.24 -8.43 -1.10
C GLU A 10 -3.82 -8.76 -0.66
N VAL A 11 -3.42 -8.25 0.50
CA VAL A 11 -2.07 -8.42 0.99
C VAL A 11 -2.02 -9.55 1.99
N ASP A 12 -1.14 -10.51 1.74
CA ASP A 12 -0.91 -11.66 2.61
C ASP A 12 0.22 -11.32 3.57
N GLU A 13 -0.01 -11.51 4.87
CA GLU A 13 0.94 -11.17 5.91
C GLU A 13 2.32 -11.80 5.69
N GLU A 14 2.37 -12.98 5.12
CA GLU A 14 3.64 -13.67 4.89
C GLU A 14 4.37 -13.20 3.64
N LYS A 15 3.72 -12.40 2.81
CA LYS A 15 4.26 -12.02 1.50
C LYS A 15 4.17 -10.51 1.26
N ILE A 16 4.10 -9.72 2.32
CA ILE A 16 3.88 -8.28 2.16
C ILE A 16 4.92 -7.64 1.25
N ALA A 17 6.20 -7.86 1.54
CA ALA A 17 7.27 -7.23 0.77
C ALA A 17 7.20 -7.61 -0.71
N GLN A 18 6.98 -8.89 -1.00
CA GLN A 18 6.92 -9.37 -2.37
C GLN A 18 5.72 -8.77 -3.11
N GLN A 19 4.55 -8.76 -2.46
CA GLN A 19 3.34 -8.25 -3.09
C GLN A 19 3.41 -6.75 -3.31
N VAL A 20 3.98 -6.01 -2.37
CA VAL A 20 4.15 -4.58 -2.51
C VAL A 20 5.12 -4.26 -3.64
N LYS A 21 6.19 -5.03 -3.80
CA LYS A 21 7.11 -4.86 -4.92
C LYS A 21 6.44 -5.15 -6.25
N ASP A 22 5.59 -6.16 -6.30
CA ASP A 22 4.83 -6.49 -7.51
C ASP A 22 3.93 -5.32 -7.90
N VAL A 23 3.26 -4.70 -6.93
CA VAL A 23 2.43 -3.53 -7.17
C VAL A 23 3.27 -2.37 -7.70
N GLN A 24 4.45 -2.15 -7.10
CA GLN A 24 5.34 -1.08 -7.51
C GLN A 24 5.75 -1.24 -8.97
N GLU A 25 6.03 -2.46 -9.40
CA GLU A 25 6.42 -2.72 -10.78
C GLU A 25 5.29 -2.49 -11.77
N LYS A 26 4.06 -2.57 -11.30
CA LYS A 26 2.87 -2.42 -12.15
C LYS A 26 2.25 -1.04 -12.10
N LEU A 27 2.82 -0.12 -11.31
CA LEU A 27 2.19 1.18 -11.04
C LEU A 27 1.78 1.92 -12.30
N ALA A 28 2.63 1.93 -13.31
CA ALA A 28 2.36 2.68 -14.53
C ALA A 28 1.10 2.19 -15.25
N GLY A 29 0.70 0.96 -15.03
CA GLY A 29 -0.48 0.37 -15.67
C GLY A 29 -1.72 0.33 -14.79
N LEU A 30 -1.65 0.84 -13.57
CA LEU A 30 -2.75 0.70 -12.61
C LEU A 30 -3.70 1.90 -12.58
N GLY A 31 -3.46 2.91 -13.40
CA GLY A 31 -4.30 4.10 -13.41
C GLY A 31 -3.85 5.09 -12.33
N SER A 32 -4.81 5.82 -11.77
CA SER A 32 -4.51 6.90 -10.83
C SER A 32 -4.61 6.50 -9.37
N GLU A 33 -5.10 5.31 -9.09
CA GLU A 33 -5.32 4.89 -7.71
C GLU A 33 -5.20 3.37 -7.59
N VAL A 34 -4.59 2.92 -6.49
CA VAL A 34 -4.49 1.49 -6.18
C VAL A 34 -4.86 1.29 -4.71
N LEU A 35 -5.59 0.23 -4.43
CA LEU A 35 -6.00 -0.11 -3.08
C LEU A 35 -5.29 -1.38 -2.63
N LEU A 36 -4.65 -1.33 -1.48
CA LEU A 36 -4.02 -2.49 -0.86
C LEU A 36 -4.82 -2.86 0.37
N ASP A 37 -5.37 -4.07 0.37
CA ASP A 37 -6.19 -4.56 1.46
C ASP A 37 -5.31 -5.32 2.45
N PHE A 38 -5.12 -4.73 3.62
CA PHE A 38 -4.31 -5.30 4.70
C PHE A 38 -5.15 -6.00 5.75
N PHE A 39 -6.40 -6.28 5.47
CA PHE A 39 -7.30 -6.87 6.46
C PHE A 39 -6.73 -8.17 7.05
N PHE A 40 -6.05 -8.95 6.23
CA PHE A 40 -5.46 -10.21 6.67
C PHE A 40 -3.98 -10.09 7.05
N ALA A 41 -3.40 -8.90 6.96
CA ALA A 41 -2.00 -8.67 7.29
C ALA A 41 -1.93 -7.82 8.57
N GLN A 42 -1.80 -8.49 9.71
CA GLN A 42 -1.87 -7.83 11.01
C GLN A 42 -0.51 -7.41 11.55
N GLN A 43 0.56 -7.84 10.92
CA GLN A 43 1.92 -7.49 11.33
C GLN A 43 2.69 -7.02 10.12
N LEU A 44 3.64 -6.13 10.35
CA LEU A 44 4.46 -5.58 9.30
C LEU A 44 5.92 -5.72 9.73
N ASP A 45 6.69 -6.52 8.99
CA ASP A 45 8.10 -6.68 9.28
C ASP A 45 8.93 -5.59 8.59
N THR A 46 10.25 -5.61 8.85
CA THR A 46 11.15 -4.60 8.31
C THR A 46 11.17 -4.59 6.80
N ASP A 47 11.14 -5.77 6.18
CA ASP A 47 11.14 -5.87 4.72
C ASP A 47 9.86 -5.31 4.12
N GLY A 48 8.73 -5.61 4.76
CA GLY A 48 7.45 -5.05 4.33
C GLY A 48 7.40 -3.54 4.46
N LEU A 49 7.93 -3.02 5.58
CA LEU A 49 7.99 -1.58 5.78
C LEU A 49 8.85 -0.91 4.71
N LYS A 50 10.01 -1.50 4.42
CA LYS A 50 10.90 -0.98 3.39
C LYS A 50 10.24 -0.96 2.02
N ALA A 51 9.53 -2.04 1.71
CA ALA A 51 8.81 -2.12 0.44
C ALA A 51 7.73 -1.04 0.34
N LEU A 52 7.03 -0.76 1.44
CA LEU A 52 6.03 0.31 1.46
C LEU A 52 6.67 1.69 1.32
N GLU A 53 7.85 1.90 1.90
CA GLU A 53 8.59 3.15 1.72
C GLU A 53 8.93 3.37 0.24
N GLU A 54 9.41 2.33 -0.41
CA GLU A 54 9.75 2.40 -1.84
C GLU A 54 8.50 2.61 -2.69
N LEU A 55 7.41 1.95 -2.33
CA LEU A 55 6.14 2.12 -3.03
C LEU A 55 5.65 3.57 -2.93
N ALA A 56 5.78 4.17 -1.75
CA ALA A 56 5.35 5.56 -1.55
C ALA A 56 6.09 6.51 -2.49
N VAL A 57 7.39 6.32 -2.62
CA VAL A 57 8.20 7.16 -3.51
C VAL A 57 7.83 6.92 -4.97
N ALA A 58 7.71 5.67 -5.36
CA ALA A 58 7.36 5.32 -6.74
C ALA A 58 5.98 5.82 -7.12
N ALA A 59 5.02 5.70 -6.21
CA ALA A 59 3.65 6.16 -6.45
C ALA A 59 3.59 7.67 -6.59
N GLN A 60 4.34 8.39 -5.78
CA GLN A 60 4.40 9.85 -5.88
C GLN A 60 4.94 10.27 -7.24
N SER A 61 6.00 9.60 -7.70
CA SER A 61 6.59 9.90 -9.01
C SER A 61 5.66 9.57 -10.16
N ALA A 62 4.85 8.52 -10.01
CA ALA A 62 3.93 8.09 -11.05
C ALA A 62 2.57 8.79 -11.00
N GLY A 63 2.33 9.60 -9.97
CA GLY A 63 1.05 10.26 -9.78
C GLY A 63 -0.06 9.30 -9.38
N VAL A 64 0.28 8.21 -8.70
CA VAL A 64 -0.68 7.19 -8.28
C VAL A 64 -0.97 7.36 -6.79
N LYS A 65 -2.25 7.35 -6.45
CA LYS A 65 -2.69 7.41 -5.06
C LYS A 65 -2.76 5.98 -4.51
N VAL A 66 -2.12 5.76 -3.37
CA VAL A 66 -2.14 4.45 -2.72
C VAL A 66 -3.06 4.51 -1.52
N VAL A 67 -4.07 3.64 -1.51
CA VAL A 67 -5.05 3.55 -0.44
C VAL A 67 -4.80 2.25 0.32
N LEU A 68 -4.68 2.33 1.63
CA LEU A 68 -4.49 1.17 2.50
C LEU A 68 -5.78 0.93 3.27
N ARG A 69 -6.34 -0.25 3.11
CA ARG A 69 -7.59 -0.63 3.73
C ARG A 69 -7.35 -1.68 4.81
N GLY A 70 -8.09 -1.55 5.92
CA GLY A 70 -8.05 -2.57 6.95
C GLY A 70 -6.78 -2.60 7.78
N ILE A 71 -6.06 -1.50 7.83
CA ILE A 71 -4.83 -1.39 8.63
C ILE A 71 -5.20 -1.41 10.12
N ASN A 72 -4.57 -2.30 10.89
CA ASN A 72 -4.79 -2.31 12.33
C ASN A 72 -3.93 -1.25 13.02
N VAL A 73 -4.18 -1.06 14.32
CA VAL A 73 -3.51 -0.01 15.08
C VAL A 73 -2.00 -0.23 15.14
N ASP A 74 -1.56 -1.47 15.28
CA ASP A 74 -0.13 -1.77 15.40
C ASP A 74 0.61 -1.45 14.11
N VAL A 75 0.04 -1.83 12.97
CA VAL A 75 0.63 -1.52 11.67
C VAL A 75 0.61 -0.01 11.43
N TYR A 76 -0.48 0.66 11.79
CA TYR A 76 -0.55 2.11 11.64
C TYR A 76 0.54 2.81 12.43
N LYS A 77 0.80 2.36 13.68
CA LYS A 77 1.85 2.94 14.50
C LYS A 77 3.23 2.81 13.86
N VAL A 78 3.50 1.65 13.27
CA VAL A 78 4.77 1.42 12.58
C VAL A 78 4.91 2.39 11.40
N LEU A 79 3.85 2.54 10.61
CA LEU A 79 3.85 3.44 9.47
C LEU A 79 4.04 4.89 9.90
N LYS A 80 3.39 5.28 10.99
CA LYS A 80 3.49 6.63 11.51
C LYS A 80 4.92 6.94 11.98
N LEU A 81 5.54 6.00 12.67
CA LEU A 81 6.92 6.16 13.13
C LEU A 81 7.89 6.28 11.97
N ALA A 82 7.58 5.66 10.84
CA ALA A 82 8.40 5.75 9.64
C ALA A 82 8.08 6.98 8.78
N GLY A 83 7.12 7.81 9.21
CA GLY A 83 6.73 9.00 8.46
C GLY A 83 5.87 8.69 7.24
N LEU A 84 5.29 7.49 7.17
CA LEU A 84 4.50 7.07 6.02
C LEU A 84 3.00 7.36 6.17
N ASP A 85 2.56 7.79 7.34
CA ASP A 85 1.15 8.05 7.58
C ASP A 85 0.60 9.14 6.66
N ALA A 86 1.43 10.07 6.22
CA ALA A 86 1.03 11.15 5.31
C ALA A 86 1.18 10.76 3.84
N ARG A 87 1.76 9.61 3.55
CA ARG A 87 2.03 9.17 2.17
C ARG A 87 0.91 8.32 1.59
N PHE A 88 0.08 7.76 2.44
CA PHE A 88 -1.00 6.86 2.03
C PHE A 88 -2.33 7.39 2.52
N VAL A 89 -3.40 6.94 1.86
CA VAL A 89 -4.76 7.20 2.31
C VAL A 89 -5.23 5.97 3.06
N PHE A 90 -5.77 6.15 4.25
CA PHE A 90 -6.22 5.03 5.08
C PHE A 90 -7.74 5.00 5.10
N VAL A 91 -8.31 3.83 4.83
CA VAL A 91 -9.75 3.61 4.87
C VAL A 91 -10.06 2.36 5.67
N ASP A 92 -11.27 2.22 6.15
CA ASP A 92 -11.71 1.05 6.91
C ASP A 92 -12.05 -0.13 6.03
#